data_309542cdbfc56af7d2d61da2ec894f7b
#
_entry.id   309542cdbfc56af7d2d61da2ec894f7b
#
_cell.length_a   1.000
_cell.length_b   1.000
_cell.length_c   1.000
_cell.angle_alpha   90.00
_cell.angle_beta   90.00
_cell.angle_gamma   90.00
#
_symmetry.space_group_name_H-M   'P 1'
#
loop_
_entity.id
_entity.type
_entity.pdbx_description
1 polymer ?
#
loop_
_entity_poly.entity_id
_entity_poly.type
_entity_poly.pdbx_seq_one_letter_code
_entity_poly.pdbx_strand_id
1 'polypeptide(L)'
;VTDTADESDAKALACRAALRYGCICVITGETDYVAELCDEADCYDNNESSLMGTDAMSTDATGTGVMDNCVVNAVALDADGYTHNYRVGSITGGHPMMKRVTGTGCMLSGLICAFVAADCDDKYGAVTAALSSMKSAGGLAASDMAEHGRETNSCHFIKPGNAAYRDRLIDAVYHICDGDYELM
;
A
#
# COMPACT_ATOMS: atom_id res chain seq x y z
N VAL A 1 -14.53 -12.07 3.65
CA VAL A 1 -13.70 -10.89 3.96
C VAL A 1 -14.37 -10.23 5.15
N THR A 2 -13.78 -10.34 6.33
CA THR A 2 -14.32 -9.77 7.56
C THR A 2 -13.89 -8.30 7.62
N ASP A 3 -14.83 -7.41 7.44
CA ASP A 3 -14.67 -5.94 7.43
C ASP A 3 -14.45 -5.33 8.84
N THR A 4 -14.05 -6.14 9.83
CA THR A 4 -13.95 -5.72 11.24
C THR A 4 -12.71 -6.26 11.95
N ALA A 5 -11.64 -6.61 11.23
CA ALA A 5 -10.36 -6.83 11.90
C ALA A 5 -9.82 -5.47 12.35
N ASP A 6 -9.60 -5.31 13.64
CA ASP A 6 -8.91 -4.16 14.21
C ASP A 6 -7.52 -4.02 13.53
N GLU A 7 -7.00 -2.81 13.38
CA GLU A 7 -5.69 -2.59 12.73
C GLU A 7 -4.57 -3.39 13.38
N SER A 8 -4.64 -3.58 14.70
CA SER A 8 -3.71 -4.42 15.45
C SER A 8 -3.77 -5.90 15.02
N ASP A 9 -4.97 -6.40 14.69
CA ASP A 9 -5.18 -7.78 14.25
C ASP A 9 -4.62 -8.02 12.84
N ALA A 10 -4.76 -7.05 11.93
CA ALA A 10 -4.23 -7.15 10.57
C ALA A 10 -2.70 -7.18 10.56
N LYS A 11 -2.05 -6.32 11.35
CA LYS A 11 -0.59 -6.30 11.53
C LYS A 11 -0.10 -7.63 12.11
N ALA A 12 -0.72 -8.10 13.18
CA ALA A 12 -0.36 -9.36 13.82
C ALA A 12 -0.58 -10.57 12.88
N LEU A 13 -1.62 -10.51 12.03
CA LEU A 13 -1.89 -11.54 11.04
C LEU A 13 -0.80 -11.56 9.96
N ALA A 14 -0.33 -10.39 9.48
CA ALA A 14 0.76 -10.31 8.52
C ALA A 14 2.04 -10.95 9.07
N CYS A 15 2.42 -10.65 10.32
CA CYS A 15 3.58 -11.24 10.99
C CYS A 15 3.46 -12.76 11.13
N ARG A 16 2.30 -13.25 11.62
CA ARG A 16 2.07 -14.71 11.76
C ARG A 16 2.11 -15.43 10.41
N ALA A 17 1.60 -14.80 9.35
CA ALA A 17 1.65 -15.38 8.02
C ALA A 17 3.09 -15.40 7.48
N ALA A 18 3.86 -14.32 7.68
CA ALA A 18 5.26 -14.27 7.30
C ALA A 18 6.09 -15.36 8.00
N LEU A 19 5.89 -15.57 9.32
CA LEU A 19 6.52 -16.65 10.07
C LEU A 19 6.15 -18.03 9.52
N ARG A 20 4.84 -18.26 9.32
CA ARG A 20 4.36 -19.57 8.93
C ARG A 20 4.81 -20.01 7.54
N TYR A 21 4.90 -19.07 6.61
CA TYR A 21 5.17 -19.35 5.19
C TYR A 21 6.59 -19.01 4.78
N GLY A 22 7.39 -18.35 5.63
CA GLY A 22 8.77 -17.94 5.30
C GLY A 22 8.83 -17.01 4.09
N CYS A 23 7.91 -16.07 3.98
CA CYS A 23 7.83 -15.15 2.84
C CYS A 23 7.32 -13.78 3.28
N ILE A 24 7.48 -12.78 2.41
CA ILE A 24 6.86 -11.46 2.60
C ILE A 24 5.35 -11.63 2.49
N CYS A 25 4.61 -11.20 3.52
CA CYS A 25 3.17 -11.26 3.55
C CYS A 25 2.56 -9.87 3.52
N VAL A 26 1.49 -9.74 2.73
CA VAL A 26 0.72 -8.50 2.60
C VAL A 26 -0.72 -8.76 3.04
N ILE A 27 -1.22 -7.92 3.93
CA ILE A 27 -2.64 -7.86 4.30
C ILE A 27 -3.20 -6.54 3.78
N THR A 28 -4.11 -6.62 2.84
CA THR A 28 -4.71 -5.44 2.21
C THR A 28 -5.97 -4.98 2.93
N GLY A 29 -6.13 -3.66 3.08
CA GLY A 29 -7.27 -3.06 3.75
C GLY A 29 -7.42 -1.57 3.44
N GLU A 30 -7.94 -0.83 4.39
CA GLU A 30 -7.85 0.63 4.38
C GLU A 30 -6.40 1.05 4.56
N THR A 31 -5.73 0.48 5.55
CA THR A 31 -4.28 0.42 5.68
C THR A 31 -3.80 -0.95 5.21
N ASP A 32 -2.82 -0.99 4.33
CA ASP A 32 -2.15 -2.24 3.94
C ASP A 32 -0.97 -2.48 4.87
N TYR A 33 -0.76 -3.73 5.29
CA TYR A 33 0.36 -4.14 6.12
C TYR A 33 1.25 -5.10 5.36
N VAL A 34 2.55 -4.86 5.40
CA VAL A 34 3.59 -5.74 4.85
C VAL A 34 4.44 -6.24 5.99
N ALA A 35 4.67 -7.53 6.06
CA ALA A 35 5.55 -8.13 7.05
C ALA A 35 6.53 -9.10 6.41
N GLU A 36 7.76 -9.05 6.89
CA GLU A 36 8.86 -9.93 6.53
C GLU A 36 9.59 -10.38 7.80
N LEU A 37 10.04 -11.63 7.85
CA LEU A 37 10.96 -12.09 8.87
C LEU A 37 12.36 -11.54 8.60
N CYS A 38 13.01 -10.99 9.63
CA CYS A 38 14.39 -10.55 9.55
C CYS A 38 15.29 -11.53 10.28
N ASP A 39 16.45 -11.84 9.72
CA ASP A 39 17.53 -12.45 10.46
C ASP A 39 18.12 -11.43 11.45
N GLU A 40 18.65 -11.90 12.59
CA GLU A 40 19.13 -11.02 13.68
C GLU A 40 20.17 -9.98 13.20
N ALA A 41 20.90 -10.27 12.13
CA ALA A 41 21.92 -9.38 11.56
C ALA A 41 21.33 -8.18 10.82
N ASP A 42 20.19 -8.34 10.13
CA ASP A 42 19.60 -7.31 9.26
C ASP A 42 18.82 -6.24 10.03
N CYS A 43 18.47 -6.53 11.29
CA CYS A 43 17.68 -5.61 12.11
C CYS A 43 18.52 -4.46 12.72
N TYR A 44 19.84 -4.56 12.74
CA TYR A 44 20.71 -3.58 13.41
C TYR A 44 21.25 -2.49 12.48
N ASP A 45 21.41 -2.75 11.18
CA ASP A 45 22.05 -1.81 10.26
C ASP A 45 21.19 -0.60 9.85
N ASN A 46 19.88 -0.63 10.12
CA ASN A 46 18.97 0.46 9.72
C ASN A 46 18.69 1.49 10.84
N ASN A 47 19.32 1.37 12.03
CA ASN A 47 18.97 2.22 13.18
C ASN A 47 19.87 3.46 13.34
N GLU A 48 20.91 3.65 12.54
CA GLU A 48 21.80 4.82 12.68
C GLU A 48 21.52 5.97 11.71
N SER A 49 20.69 5.79 10.68
CA SER A 49 20.38 6.86 9.71
C SER A 49 19.02 7.56 9.90
N SER A 50 18.21 7.17 10.87
CA SER A 50 16.84 7.69 11.06
C SER A 50 16.68 8.61 12.27
N LEU A 51 17.76 9.17 12.84
CA LEU A 51 17.69 10.15 13.94
C LEU A 51 17.76 11.61 13.47
N MET A 52 17.50 11.89 12.20
CA MET A 52 17.38 13.29 11.74
C MET A 52 16.07 13.47 10.97
N GLY A 53 15.11 14.13 11.62
CA GLY A 53 13.98 14.79 10.95
C GLY A 53 12.61 14.21 11.26
N THR A 54 12.17 14.35 12.51
CA THR A 54 10.73 14.40 12.83
C THR A 54 10.22 15.78 12.46
N ASP A 55 10.01 16.06 11.20
CA ASP A 55 9.11 17.14 10.81
C ASP A 55 7.83 16.50 10.31
N ALA A 56 6.82 16.53 11.18
CA ALA A 56 5.45 16.23 10.88
C ALA A 56 4.99 17.14 9.73
N MET A 57 5.02 16.63 8.51
CA MET A 57 4.46 17.34 7.38
C MET A 57 2.94 17.19 7.43
N SER A 58 2.31 18.31 7.72
CA SER A 58 0.88 18.52 7.81
C SER A 58 0.18 18.03 6.53
N THR A 59 -0.82 17.20 6.72
CA THR A 59 -1.76 16.77 5.68
C THR A 59 -2.54 17.97 5.18
N ASP A 60 -2.33 18.38 3.96
CA ASP A 60 -3.29 19.19 3.25
C ASP A 60 -4.32 18.29 2.52
N ALA A 61 -5.48 18.86 2.25
CA ALA A 61 -6.71 18.16 1.89
C ALA A 61 -6.74 17.58 0.45
N THR A 62 -5.62 17.22 -0.14
CA THR A 62 -5.52 16.76 -1.54
C THR A 62 -5.34 15.26 -1.72
N GLY A 63 -5.46 14.44 -0.66
CA GLY A 63 -5.62 12.98 -0.82
C GLY A 63 -4.43 12.25 -1.45
N THR A 64 -3.29 12.87 -1.60
CA THR A 64 -2.05 12.23 -2.04
C THR A 64 -1.49 11.44 -0.88
N GLY A 65 -1.40 10.13 -1.05
CA GLY A 65 -0.97 9.20 -0.02
C GLY A 65 0.40 9.55 0.55
N VAL A 66 0.41 10.09 1.76
CA VAL A 66 1.63 10.23 2.54
C VAL A 66 2.10 8.81 2.85
N MET A 67 3.28 8.47 2.39
CA MET A 67 3.98 7.27 2.80
C MET A 67 4.41 7.45 4.26
N ASP A 68 3.56 7.10 5.20
CA ASP A 68 4.04 6.74 6.54
C ASP A 68 4.74 5.38 6.43
N ASN A 69 5.93 5.41 5.89
CA ASN A 69 6.81 4.24 5.81
C ASN A 69 7.42 4.03 7.20
N CYS A 70 6.56 3.80 8.19
CA CYS A 70 7.00 3.42 9.51
C CYS A 70 7.46 1.95 9.46
N VAL A 71 8.72 1.75 9.11
CA VAL A 71 9.36 0.45 9.29
C VAL A 71 9.58 0.28 10.78
N VAL A 72 8.76 -0.51 11.41
CA VAL A 72 8.92 -0.86 12.83
C VAL A 72 9.49 -2.27 12.89
N ASN A 73 10.66 -2.42 13.48
CA ASN A 73 11.13 -3.73 13.89
C ASN A 73 10.21 -4.21 15.02
N ALA A 74 9.34 -5.15 14.71
CA ALA A 74 8.41 -5.72 15.67
C ALA A 74 8.97 -7.05 16.15
N VAL A 75 8.98 -7.25 17.48
CA VAL A 75 9.29 -8.53 18.09
C VAL A 75 7.99 -9.22 18.43
N ALA A 76 7.78 -10.42 17.93
CA ALA A 76 6.62 -11.24 18.29
C ALA A 76 7.07 -12.61 18.79
N LEU A 77 6.33 -13.13 19.78
CA LEU A 77 6.49 -14.48 20.30
C LEU A 77 5.66 -15.44 19.43
N ASP A 78 6.26 -16.56 19.05
CA ASP A 78 5.49 -17.68 18.48
C ASP A 78 4.77 -18.48 19.56
N ALA A 79 4.02 -19.52 19.15
CA ALA A 79 3.28 -20.39 20.06
C ALA A 79 4.20 -21.19 21.01
N ASP A 80 5.45 -21.36 20.66
CA ASP A 80 6.48 -22.09 21.41
C ASP A 80 7.33 -21.17 22.30
N GLY A 81 7.07 -19.85 22.26
CA GLY A 81 7.72 -18.85 23.10
C GLY A 81 9.05 -18.31 22.55
N TYR A 82 9.36 -18.60 21.28
CA TYR A 82 10.52 -18.01 20.60
C TYR A 82 10.22 -16.61 20.11
N THR A 83 11.20 -15.73 20.25
CA THR A 83 11.12 -14.35 19.73
C THR A 83 11.57 -14.31 18.28
N HIS A 84 10.78 -13.66 17.44
CA HIS A 84 11.12 -13.41 16.04
C HIS A 84 11.14 -11.92 15.77
N ASN A 85 12.12 -11.48 14.98
CA ASN A 85 12.21 -10.11 14.51
C ASN A 85 11.49 -9.99 13.17
N TYR A 86 10.69 -8.94 13.02
CA TYR A 86 9.95 -8.64 11.80
C TYR A 86 10.23 -7.22 11.33
N ARG A 87 10.41 -7.08 10.04
CA ARG A 87 10.27 -5.81 9.37
C ARG A 87 8.80 -5.65 8.98
N VAL A 88 8.13 -4.63 9.53
CA VAL A 88 6.70 -4.40 9.29
C VAL A 88 6.49 -2.97 8.80
N GLY A 89 5.82 -2.82 7.67
CA GLY A 89 5.42 -1.54 7.11
C GLY A 89 3.90 -1.40 7.07
N SER A 90 3.42 -0.17 7.12
CA SER A 90 2.03 0.20 6.89
C SER A 90 1.92 1.22 5.76
N ILE A 91 1.02 1.01 4.84
CA ILE A 91 0.77 1.88 3.70
C ILE A 91 -0.69 2.33 3.75
N THR A 92 -0.89 3.62 3.90
CA THR A 92 -2.20 4.27 3.91
C THR A 92 -2.52 4.88 2.54
N GLY A 93 -3.72 5.44 2.38
CA GLY A 93 -4.14 6.11 1.15
C GLY A 93 -5.10 5.28 0.30
N GLY A 94 -5.15 5.60 -0.99
CA GLY A 94 -6.13 5.03 -1.90
C GLY A 94 -7.50 5.69 -1.76
N HIS A 95 -8.54 5.00 -2.24
CA HIS A 95 -9.91 5.53 -2.18
C HIS A 95 -10.91 4.38 -1.95
N PRO A 96 -12.01 4.59 -1.19
CA PRO A 96 -13.01 3.56 -0.92
C PRO A 96 -13.67 2.93 -2.15
N MET A 97 -13.64 3.60 -3.31
CA MET A 97 -14.11 3.05 -4.57
C MET A 97 -13.30 1.85 -5.05
N MET A 98 -12.04 1.70 -4.64
CA MET A 98 -11.21 0.54 -4.96
C MET A 98 -11.90 -0.77 -4.53
N LYS A 99 -12.55 -0.78 -3.37
CA LYS A 99 -13.30 -1.95 -2.86
C LYS A 99 -14.50 -2.33 -3.74
N ARG A 100 -15.00 -1.41 -4.58
CA ARG A 100 -16.16 -1.62 -5.45
C ARG A 100 -15.79 -2.09 -6.85
N VAL A 101 -14.52 -2.10 -7.19
CA VAL A 101 -14.01 -2.55 -8.48
C VAL A 101 -13.53 -3.99 -8.35
N THR A 102 -14.17 -4.89 -9.09
CA THR A 102 -13.72 -6.27 -9.16
C THR A 102 -12.38 -6.34 -9.88
N GLY A 103 -11.42 -7.07 -9.31
CA GLY A 103 -10.11 -7.31 -9.92
C GLY A 103 -8.99 -6.41 -9.41
N THR A 104 -9.25 -5.43 -8.53
CA THR A 104 -8.18 -4.59 -7.94
C THR A 104 -7.13 -5.42 -7.21
N GLY A 105 -7.53 -6.46 -6.47
CA GLY A 105 -6.59 -7.38 -5.83
C GLY A 105 -5.73 -8.15 -6.84
N CYS A 106 -6.30 -8.59 -7.95
CA CYS A 106 -5.54 -9.25 -9.03
C CYS A 106 -4.56 -8.29 -9.70
N MET A 107 -4.99 -7.03 -9.92
CA MET A 107 -4.10 -5.98 -10.45
C MET A 107 -2.93 -5.73 -9.50
N LEU A 108 -3.20 -5.59 -8.21
CA LEU A 108 -2.16 -5.43 -7.20
C LEU A 108 -1.19 -6.61 -7.17
N SER A 109 -1.69 -7.85 -7.23
CA SER A 109 -0.82 -9.03 -7.28
C SER A 109 0.08 -9.03 -8.52
N GLY A 110 -0.44 -8.65 -9.68
CA GLY A 110 0.34 -8.51 -10.90
C GLY A 110 1.40 -7.40 -10.79
N LEU A 111 1.04 -6.28 -10.18
CA LEU A 111 1.95 -5.15 -9.95
C LEU A 111 3.08 -5.55 -9.00
N ILE A 112 2.77 -6.21 -7.87
CA ILE A 112 3.77 -6.74 -6.94
C ILE A 112 4.74 -7.69 -7.68
N CYS A 113 4.23 -8.60 -8.50
CA CYS A 113 5.08 -9.50 -9.27
C CYS A 113 6.03 -8.74 -10.22
N ALA A 114 5.54 -7.70 -10.88
CA ALA A 114 6.35 -6.89 -11.78
C ALA A 114 7.45 -6.12 -11.04
N PHE A 115 7.13 -5.50 -9.91
CA PHE A 115 8.10 -4.76 -9.10
C PHE A 115 9.17 -5.68 -8.51
N VAL A 116 8.78 -6.83 -7.94
CA VAL A 116 9.73 -7.82 -7.41
C VAL A 116 10.59 -8.42 -8.51
N ALA A 117 10.09 -8.55 -9.74
CA ALA A 117 10.89 -9.01 -10.87
C ALA A 117 11.89 -7.95 -11.36
N ALA A 118 11.54 -6.67 -11.22
CA ALA A 118 12.41 -5.55 -11.58
C ALA A 118 13.53 -5.32 -10.54
N ASP A 119 13.22 -5.52 -9.26
CA ASP A 119 14.17 -5.43 -8.16
C ASP A 119 14.07 -6.69 -7.28
N CYS A 120 14.89 -7.69 -7.61
CA CYS A 120 14.95 -8.94 -6.88
C CYS A 120 15.86 -8.90 -5.65
N ASP A 121 16.68 -7.86 -5.51
CA ASP A 121 17.63 -7.71 -4.40
C ASP A 121 16.93 -7.10 -3.16
N ASP A 122 16.05 -6.11 -3.33
CA ASP A 122 15.20 -5.58 -2.26
C ASP A 122 13.72 -5.90 -2.51
N LYS A 123 13.34 -7.15 -2.26
CA LYS A 123 11.96 -7.62 -2.44
C LYS A 123 10.96 -6.89 -1.54
N TYR A 124 11.37 -6.55 -0.32
CA TYR A 124 10.50 -5.83 0.62
C TYR A 124 10.22 -4.41 0.12
N GLY A 125 11.25 -3.70 -0.31
CA GLY A 125 11.10 -2.38 -0.92
C GLY A 125 10.25 -2.43 -2.19
N ALA A 126 10.48 -3.43 -3.07
CA ALA A 126 9.68 -3.64 -4.27
C ALA A 126 8.19 -3.86 -3.97
N VAL A 127 7.86 -4.70 -2.97
CA VAL A 127 6.47 -4.92 -2.53
C VAL A 127 5.86 -3.64 -1.99
N THR A 128 6.58 -2.91 -1.15
CA THR A 128 6.12 -1.65 -0.56
C THR A 128 5.87 -0.59 -1.63
N ALA A 129 6.77 -0.48 -2.62
CA ALA A 129 6.62 0.43 -3.75
C ALA A 129 5.39 0.10 -4.61
N ALA A 130 5.15 -1.18 -4.88
CA ALA A 130 3.96 -1.62 -5.63
C ALA A 130 2.65 -1.26 -4.91
N LEU A 131 2.60 -1.45 -3.58
CA LEU A 131 1.44 -1.09 -2.76
C LEU A 131 1.21 0.43 -2.76
N SER A 132 2.27 1.20 -2.58
CA SER A 132 2.22 2.67 -2.60
C SER A 132 1.75 3.20 -3.94
N SER A 133 2.27 2.65 -5.05
CA SER A 133 1.83 3.00 -6.41
C SER A 133 0.34 2.72 -6.60
N MET A 134 -0.15 1.57 -6.16
CA MET A 134 -1.56 1.21 -6.26
C MET A 134 -2.47 2.11 -5.40
N LYS A 135 -2.04 2.49 -4.19
CA LYS A 135 -2.76 3.45 -3.33
C LYS A 135 -2.80 4.85 -3.95
N SER A 136 -1.68 5.33 -4.45
CA SER A 136 -1.59 6.63 -5.13
C SER A 136 -2.49 6.67 -6.36
N ALA A 137 -2.43 5.63 -7.21
CA ALA A 137 -3.31 5.49 -8.37
C ALA A 137 -4.80 5.52 -7.99
N GLY A 138 -5.16 4.88 -6.88
CA GLY A 138 -6.53 4.88 -6.36
C GLY A 138 -7.02 6.27 -5.97
N GLY A 139 -6.17 7.08 -5.35
CA GLY A 139 -6.44 8.47 -5.01
C GLY A 139 -6.58 9.35 -6.26
N LEU A 140 -5.61 9.26 -7.18
CA LEU A 140 -5.62 10.02 -8.44
C LEU A 140 -6.86 9.73 -9.29
N ALA A 141 -7.23 8.46 -9.43
CA ALA A 141 -8.43 8.07 -10.17
C ALA A 141 -9.71 8.67 -9.58
N ALA A 142 -9.79 8.78 -8.26
CA ALA A 142 -10.93 9.39 -7.59
C ALA A 142 -10.96 10.91 -7.77
N SER A 143 -9.81 11.58 -7.69
CA SER A 143 -9.67 13.02 -7.90
C SER A 143 -10.07 13.41 -9.32
N ASP A 144 -9.56 12.68 -10.32
CA ASP A 144 -9.91 12.90 -11.73
C ASP A 144 -11.42 12.74 -11.99
N MET A 145 -12.05 11.73 -11.38
CA MET A 145 -13.50 11.57 -11.46
C MET A 145 -14.28 12.74 -10.85
N ALA A 146 -13.76 13.31 -9.75
CA ALA A 146 -14.41 14.43 -9.09
C ALA A 146 -14.33 15.72 -9.92
N GLU A 147 -13.23 15.93 -10.61
CA GLU A 147 -13.03 17.08 -11.49
C GLU A 147 -13.91 16.99 -12.74
N HIS A 148 -13.82 15.90 -13.48
CA HIS A 148 -14.61 15.70 -14.70
C HIS A 148 -16.11 15.53 -14.45
N GLY A 149 -16.50 15.05 -13.28
CA GLY A 149 -17.90 14.97 -12.86
C GLY A 149 -18.58 16.33 -12.62
N ARG A 150 -17.81 17.40 -12.43
CA ARG A 150 -18.33 18.78 -12.29
C ARG A 150 -18.61 19.47 -13.62
N GLU A 151 -17.90 19.09 -14.68
CA GLU A 151 -18.06 19.70 -16.00
C GLU A 151 -19.31 19.23 -16.75
N THR A 152 -19.87 18.07 -16.39
CA THR A 152 -21.06 17.50 -17.02
C THR A 152 -22.35 17.86 -16.27
N ASN A 153 -22.71 19.14 -16.23
CA ASN A 153 -24.02 19.61 -15.73
C ASN A 153 -25.20 19.27 -16.66
N SER A 154 -25.03 18.34 -17.59
CA SER A 154 -26.09 17.89 -18.49
C SER A 154 -26.94 16.83 -17.80
N CYS A 155 -28.23 17.13 -17.62
CA CYS A 155 -29.22 16.29 -16.93
C CYS A 155 -29.54 14.94 -17.62
N HIS A 156 -28.82 14.59 -18.69
CA HIS A 156 -29.09 13.40 -19.50
C HIS A 156 -27.95 12.36 -19.49
N PHE A 157 -26.86 12.58 -18.75
CA PHE A 157 -25.75 11.64 -18.71
C PHE A 157 -25.76 10.81 -17.42
N ILE A 158 -25.49 9.51 -17.58
CA ILE A 158 -25.21 8.63 -16.44
C ILE A 158 -23.93 9.14 -15.75
N LYS A 159 -24.03 9.41 -14.44
CA LYS A 159 -22.85 9.81 -13.66
C LYS A 159 -21.77 8.73 -13.71
N PRO A 160 -20.47 9.11 -13.80
CA PRO A 160 -19.37 8.17 -13.75
C PRO A 160 -19.49 7.25 -12.52
N GLY A 161 -19.33 5.97 -12.72
CA GLY A 161 -19.43 4.93 -11.70
C GLY A 161 -18.19 4.06 -11.62
N ASN A 162 -18.36 2.83 -11.13
CA ASN A 162 -17.26 1.90 -10.92
C ASN A 162 -16.44 1.58 -12.18
N ALA A 163 -17.08 1.52 -13.36
CA ALA A 163 -16.38 1.27 -14.61
C ALA A 163 -15.45 2.44 -14.96
N ALA A 164 -15.95 3.67 -14.88
CA ALA A 164 -15.15 4.85 -15.13
C ALA A 164 -13.98 4.99 -14.13
N TYR A 165 -14.22 4.63 -12.86
CA TYR A 165 -13.16 4.60 -11.86
C TYR A 165 -12.10 3.53 -12.17
N ARG A 166 -12.51 2.34 -12.56
CA ARG A 166 -11.59 1.26 -12.94
C ARG A 166 -10.68 1.69 -14.10
N ASP A 167 -11.25 2.28 -15.12
CA ASP A 167 -10.49 2.68 -16.31
C ASP A 167 -9.46 3.77 -15.92
N ARG A 168 -9.85 4.76 -15.13
CA ARG A 168 -8.92 5.77 -14.59
C ARG A 168 -7.86 5.20 -13.64
N LEU A 169 -8.21 4.18 -12.85
CA LEU A 169 -7.25 3.49 -11.99
C LEU A 169 -6.16 2.80 -12.82
N ILE A 170 -6.54 2.16 -13.93
CA ILE A 170 -5.59 1.51 -14.84
C ILE A 170 -4.67 2.56 -15.48
N ASP A 171 -5.24 3.66 -15.98
CA ASP A 171 -4.47 4.75 -16.57
C ASP A 171 -3.52 5.40 -15.55
N ALA A 172 -3.99 5.62 -14.31
CA ALA A 172 -3.16 6.17 -13.24
C ALA A 172 -1.98 5.25 -12.86
N VAL A 173 -2.20 3.92 -12.79
CA VAL A 173 -1.11 2.96 -12.56
C VAL A 173 -0.09 3.03 -13.69
N TYR A 174 -0.54 3.08 -14.94
CA TYR A 174 0.34 3.20 -16.09
C TYR A 174 1.22 4.46 -15.99
N HIS A 175 0.63 5.62 -15.76
CA HIS A 175 1.37 6.89 -15.71
C HIS A 175 2.32 6.98 -14.52
N ILE A 176 1.95 6.45 -13.35
CA ILE A 176 2.85 6.38 -12.18
C ILE A 176 4.07 5.52 -12.52
N CYS A 177 3.87 4.37 -13.15
CA CYS A 177 4.97 3.46 -13.49
C CYS A 177 5.83 3.97 -14.65
N ASP A 178 5.28 4.81 -15.54
CA ASP A 178 6.01 5.41 -16.66
C ASP A 178 6.77 6.70 -16.25
N GLY A 179 6.57 7.17 -15.02
CA GLY A 179 7.24 8.36 -14.48
C GLY A 179 6.64 9.70 -14.92
N ASP A 180 5.44 9.68 -15.50
CA ASP A 180 4.73 10.88 -15.94
C ASP A 180 4.14 11.68 -14.76
N TYR A 181 4.01 11.06 -13.59
CA TYR A 181 3.63 11.74 -12.35
C TYR A 181 4.84 11.79 -11.40
N GLU A 182 5.34 12.99 -11.15
CA GLU A 182 6.14 13.21 -9.95
C GLU A 182 5.22 12.93 -8.75
N LEU A 183 5.63 12.01 -7.88
CA LEU A 183 4.94 11.76 -6.62
C LEU A 183 5.03 13.06 -5.80
N MET A 184 3.98 13.88 -5.90
CA MET A 184 3.84 15.11 -5.12
C MET A 184 3.50 14.79 -3.68
#